data_4e3b6fa932d8039a946f29c4937c7802
#
_entry.id   4e3b6fa932d8039a946f29c4937c7802
#
_cell.length_a   1.000
_cell.length_b   1.000
_cell.length_c   1.000
_cell.angle_alpha   90.00
_cell.angle_beta   90.00
_cell.angle_gamma   90.00
#
_symmetry.space_group_name_H-M   'P 1'
#
loop_
_entity.id
_entity.type
_entity.pdbx_description
1 polymer ?
#
loop_
_entity_poly.entity_id
_entity_poly.type
_entity_poly.pdbx_seq_one_letter_code
_entity_poly.pdbx_strand_id
1 'polypeptide(L)'
;MKKYIGAHVSASGGVEIAPVNAHEIGANAFALFTKNQRQWVTKPLTEESIRGFKDNCEKYSFDARYILPHDSYLINLGHPEEEGLEKSRAAFLDEMQRCEQLGLKLLNFHPGSHLNKISIEECLDKVAESINITLSKTKGVTAVIENTAGQGSNVGNEFWQLKHIIDRVDDKSRVGVCLDTCHTYSAGYDIVKEYDKVFQEFDEVVGFNYLRGIHLNDTKKELGSHVDRHDSIGKGLLGIDFFKRFMKDERFNDMPVILETPDESLCCLLYTSPSPRDPKTSR
;
A
#
# COMPACT_ATOMS: atom_id res chain seq x y z
N MET A 1 7.94 16.08 -13.78
CA MET A 1 6.93 15.31 -13.01
C MET A 1 7.39 15.20 -11.57
N LYS A 2 6.49 14.95 -10.61
CA LYS A 2 6.77 15.09 -9.18
C LYS A 2 6.64 13.75 -8.47
N LYS A 3 7.54 13.46 -7.52
CA LYS A 3 7.38 12.35 -6.57
C LYS A 3 6.51 12.81 -5.40
N TYR A 4 5.55 11.99 -5.01
CA TYR A 4 4.71 12.22 -3.84
C TYR A 4 5.11 11.21 -2.76
N ILE A 5 5.91 11.69 -1.80
CA ILE A 5 6.57 10.84 -0.81
C ILE A 5 6.03 11.15 0.57
N GLY A 6 5.84 10.11 1.34
CA GLY A 6 5.44 10.21 2.73
C GLY A 6 5.64 8.90 3.47
N ALA A 7 4.96 8.78 4.59
CA ALA A 7 5.06 7.60 5.43
C ALA A 7 3.68 7.14 5.90
N HIS A 8 3.65 5.94 6.47
CA HIS A 8 2.50 5.48 7.23
C HIS A 8 2.47 6.23 8.55
N VAL A 9 1.51 7.16 8.70
CA VAL A 9 1.42 8.04 9.86
C VAL A 9 0.37 7.57 10.85
N SER A 10 0.55 7.93 12.12
CA SER A 10 -0.41 7.61 13.17
C SER A 10 -1.73 8.37 12.97
N ALA A 11 -2.84 7.65 13.16
CA ALA A 11 -4.18 8.21 13.30
C ALA A 11 -4.68 8.10 14.77
N SER A 12 -3.75 7.96 15.71
CA SER A 12 -4.10 7.93 17.14
C SER A 12 -4.73 9.24 17.59
N GLY A 13 -5.88 9.17 18.19
CA GLY A 13 -6.68 10.35 18.56
C GLY A 13 -7.78 10.72 17.58
N GLY A 14 -7.77 10.13 16.36
CA GLY A 14 -8.76 10.33 15.29
C GLY A 14 -8.10 10.43 13.93
N VAL A 15 -8.84 10.07 12.88
CA VAL A 15 -8.30 10.10 11.50
C VAL A 15 -7.89 11.50 11.06
N GLU A 16 -8.52 12.53 11.62
CA GLU A 16 -8.24 13.95 11.38
C GLU A 16 -6.82 14.38 11.79
N ILE A 17 -6.16 13.60 12.65
CA ILE A 17 -4.78 13.87 13.08
C ILE A 17 -3.77 13.39 12.02
N ALA A 18 -4.10 12.41 11.20
CA ALA A 18 -3.16 11.85 10.22
C ALA A 18 -2.61 12.89 9.22
N PRO A 19 -3.40 13.80 8.62
CA PRO A 19 -2.85 14.86 7.75
C PRO A 19 -1.94 15.84 8.50
N VAL A 20 -2.20 16.08 9.80
CA VAL A 20 -1.34 16.92 10.65
C VAL A 20 0.02 16.25 10.82
N ASN A 21 0.03 14.98 11.23
CA ASN A 21 1.26 14.20 11.40
C ASN A 21 2.07 14.10 10.09
N ALA A 22 1.39 13.90 8.96
CA ALA A 22 2.04 13.88 7.66
C ALA A 22 2.68 15.24 7.30
N HIS A 23 2.00 16.34 7.62
CA HIS A 23 2.54 17.68 7.41
C HIS A 23 3.77 17.95 8.28
N GLU A 24 3.76 17.55 9.55
CA GLU A 24 4.85 17.76 10.50
C GLU A 24 6.16 17.10 10.06
N ILE A 25 6.08 15.94 9.40
CA ILE A 25 7.25 15.26 8.81
C ILE A 25 7.62 15.79 7.42
N GLY A 26 6.95 16.83 6.90
CA GLY A 26 7.22 17.42 5.60
C GLY A 26 6.78 16.56 4.40
N ALA A 27 5.91 15.57 4.61
CA ALA A 27 5.41 14.69 3.58
C ALA A 27 4.49 15.42 2.58
N ASN A 28 4.36 14.88 1.37
CA ASN A 28 3.39 15.33 0.37
C ASN A 28 2.49 14.18 -0.15
N ALA A 29 2.63 13.00 0.46
CA ALA A 29 1.76 11.84 0.41
C ALA A 29 1.74 11.20 1.80
N PHE A 30 0.79 10.32 2.10
CA PHE A 30 0.84 9.54 3.34
C PHE A 30 -0.08 8.32 3.27
N ALA A 31 0.15 7.38 4.17
CA ALA A 31 -0.76 6.29 4.49
C ALA A 31 -1.26 6.41 5.94
N LEU A 32 -2.39 5.79 6.21
CA LEU A 32 -2.97 5.69 7.55
C LEU A 32 -3.83 4.43 7.64
N PHE A 33 -4.08 3.97 8.85
CA PHE A 33 -5.21 3.06 9.11
C PHE A 33 -6.46 3.90 9.41
N THR A 34 -7.56 3.61 8.71
CA THR A 34 -8.84 4.34 8.92
C THR A 34 -9.56 3.93 10.20
N LYS A 35 -9.09 2.83 10.81
CA LYS A 35 -9.52 2.30 12.12
C LYS A 35 -8.36 1.54 12.77
N ASN A 36 -8.56 1.06 14.00
CA ASN A 36 -7.57 0.22 14.66
C ASN A 36 -7.38 -1.10 13.88
N GLN A 37 -6.19 -1.29 13.31
CA GLN A 37 -5.83 -2.46 12.47
C GLN A 37 -5.81 -3.81 13.22
N ARG A 38 -5.99 -3.81 14.54
CA ARG A 38 -6.07 -5.02 15.38
C ARG A 38 -7.50 -5.37 15.81
N GLN A 39 -8.49 -4.66 15.28
CA GLN A 39 -9.89 -4.85 15.61
C GLN A 39 -10.74 -5.09 14.37
N TRP A 40 -11.58 -6.11 14.42
CA TRP A 40 -12.51 -6.44 13.35
C TRP A 40 -13.59 -5.38 13.18
N VAL A 41 -14.12 -4.90 14.28
CA VAL A 41 -15.21 -3.93 14.34
C VAL A 41 -14.79 -2.74 15.21
N THR A 42 -14.98 -1.54 14.71
CA THR A 42 -14.75 -0.30 15.45
C THR A 42 -15.96 0.61 15.32
N LYS A 43 -16.01 1.65 16.13
CA LYS A 43 -17.07 2.66 16.02
C LYS A 43 -17.04 3.32 14.64
N PRO A 44 -18.20 3.70 14.08
CA PRO A 44 -18.26 4.52 12.87
C PRO A 44 -17.46 5.82 13.04
N LEU A 45 -16.98 6.36 11.93
CA LEU A 45 -16.42 7.71 11.91
C LEU A 45 -17.52 8.72 12.28
N THR A 46 -17.19 9.71 13.10
CA THR A 46 -18.10 10.80 13.41
C THR A 46 -18.06 11.85 12.28
N GLU A 47 -19.13 12.60 12.10
CA GLU A 47 -19.15 13.70 11.13
C GLU A 47 -18.07 14.75 11.42
N GLU A 48 -17.76 14.97 12.70
CA GLU A 48 -16.70 15.87 13.12
C GLU A 48 -15.33 15.38 12.67
N SER A 49 -15.03 14.09 12.87
CA SER A 49 -13.76 13.45 12.44
C SER A 49 -13.63 13.48 10.91
N ILE A 50 -14.72 13.17 10.18
CA ILE A 50 -14.74 13.22 8.71
C ILE A 50 -14.45 14.63 8.20
N ARG A 51 -15.13 15.64 8.78
CA ARG A 51 -14.92 17.03 8.43
C ARG A 51 -13.50 17.47 8.76
N GLY A 52 -13.04 17.20 9.99
CA GLY A 52 -11.70 17.56 10.43
C GLY A 52 -10.59 16.95 9.56
N PHE A 53 -10.78 15.70 9.09
CA PHE A 53 -9.85 15.07 8.14
C PHE A 53 -9.77 15.85 6.82
N LYS A 54 -10.94 16.18 6.24
CA LYS A 54 -11.01 16.91 4.98
C LYS A 54 -10.44 18.33 5.10
N ASP A 55 -10.79 19.04 6.17
CA ASP A 55 -10.30 20.39 6.45
C ASP A 55 -8.78 20.42 6.62
N ASN A 56 -8.21 19.41 7.31
CA ASN A 56 -6.76 19.29 7.47
C ASN A 56 -6.06 18.89 6.16
N CYS A 57 -6.65 18.01 5.33
CA CYS A 57 -6.12 17.73 3.99
C CYS A 57 -6.08 19.00 3.13
N GLU A 58 -7.15 19.79 3.12
CA GLU A 58 -7.21 21.06 2.38
C GLU A 58 -6.17 22.06 2.93
N LYS A 59 -6.14 22.26 4.24
CA LYS A 59 -5.22 23.18 4.93
C LYS A 59 -3.75 22.89 4.61
N TYR A 60 -3.36 21.62 4.55
CA TYR A 60 -1.98 21.19 4.29
C TYR A 60 -1.74 20.80 2.83
N SER A 61 -2.72 21.01 1.96
CA SER A 61 -2.62 20.76 0.51
C SER A 61 -2.33 19.29 0.15
N PHE A 62 -2.91 18.34 0.88
CA PHE A 62 -2.89 16.95 0.52
C PHE A 62 -4.01 16.62 -0.47
N ASP A 63 -3.64 16.10 -1.63
CA ASP A 63 -4.59 15.59 -2.61
C ASP A 63 -4.91 14.11 -2.30
N ALA A 64 -6.20 13.77 -2.30
CA ALA A 64 -6.67 12.42 -2.01
C ALA A 64 -6.11 11.34 -2.94
N ARG A 65 -5.60 11.71 -4.12
CA ARG A 65 -4.92 10.80 -5.06
C ARG A 65 -3.59 10.27 -4.52
N TYR A 66 -2.98 10.98 -3.57
CA TYR A 66 -1.67 10.63 -3.00
C TYR A 66 -1.75 10.21 -1.53
N ILE A 67 -2.96 9.88 -1.08
CA ILE A 67 -3.19 9.27 0.23
C ILE A 67 -3.53 7.80 -0.02
N LEU A 68 -2.72 6.89 0.52
CA LEU A 68 -2.82 5.45 0.32
C LEU A 68 -3.10 4.74 1.66
N PRO A 69 -4.35 4.78 2.17
CA PRO A 69 -4.69 4.06 3.39
C PRO A 69 -4.42 2.56 3.27
N HIS A 70 -4.09 1.92 4.36
CA HIS A 70 -3.96 0.48 4.44
C HIS A 70 -5.12 -0.11 5.25
N ASP A 71 -5.60 -1.29 4.86
CA ASP A 71 -6.60 -2.03 5.62
C ASP A 71 -6.01 -2.76 6.83
N SER A 72 -6.87 -3.40 7.62
CA SER A 72 -6.45 -4.20 8.76
C SER A 72 -5.76 -5.49 8.34
N TYR A 73 -4.59 -5.81 8.91
CA TYR A 73 -3.87 -7.07 8.73
C TYR A 73 -4.66 -8.34 9.15
N LEU A 74 -5.82 -8.18 9.78
CA LEU A 74 -6.71 -9.29 10.11
C LEU A 74 -7.50 -9.80 8.89
N ILE A 75 -7.63 -8.98 7.84
CA ILE A 75 -8.43 -9.27 6.67
C ILE A 75 -7.71 -10.29 5.78
N ASN A 76 -8.43 -11.36 5.42
CA ASN A 76 -7.98 -12.35 4.45
C ASN A 76 -9.10 -12.59 3.44
N LEU A 77 -9.06 -11.89 2.30
CA LEU A 77 -10.10 -11.95 1.26
C LEU A 77 -10.09 -13.28 0.48
N GLY A 78 -9.04 -14.08 0.64
CA GLY A 78 -8.91 -15.43 0.09
C GLY A 78 -9.11 -16.54 1.13
N HIS A 79 -9.74 -16.24 2.27
CA HIS A 79 -9.88 -17.21 3.37
C HIS A 79 -10.60 -18.49 2.92
N PRO A 80 -10.05 -19.70 3.21
CA PRO A 80 -10.61 -20.96 2.75
C PRO A 80 -11.98 -21.31 3.37
N GLU A 81 -12.21 -20.89 4.62
CA GLU A 81 -13.42 -21.16 5.37
C GLU A 81 -14.42 -20.00 5.24
N GLU A 82 -15.70 -20.34 5.03
CA GLU A 82 -16.76 -19.36 4.77
C GLU A 82 -16.91 -18.34 5.89
N GLU A 83 -16.89 -18.77 7.15
CA GLU A 83 -17.02 -17.85 8.30
C GLU A 83 -15.90 -16.81 8.32
N GLY A 84 -14.64 -17.24 8.08
CA GLY A 84 -13.49 -16.35 8.02
C GLY A 84 -13.52 -15.42 6.82
N LEU A 85 -14.01 -15.92 5.68
CA LEU A 85 -14.17 -15.17 4.44
C LEU A 85 -15.22 -14.06 4.59
N GLU A 86 -16.41 -14.39 5.08
CA GLU A 86 -17.50 -13.41 5.29
C GLU A 86 -17.12 -12.34 6.32
N LYS A 87 -16.40 -12.72 7.38
CA LYS A 87 -15.87 -11.77 8.35
C LYS A 87 -14.86 -10.81 7.72
N SER A 88 -13.99 -11.32 6.87
CA SER A 88 -13.01 -10.51 6.13
C SER A 88 -13.69 -9.59 5.12
N ARG A 89 -14.68 -10.10 4.37
CA ARG A 89 -15.50 -9.31 3.43
C ARG A 89 -16.22 -8.16 4.12
N ALA A 90 -16.84 -8.43 5.27
CA ALA A 90 -17.52 -7.40 6.05
C ALA A 90 -16.54 -6.31 6.55
N ALA A 91 -15.36 -6.71 7.02
CA ALA A 91 -14.33 -5.79 7.49
C ALA A 91 -13.75 -4.95 6.34
N PHE A 92 -13.49 -5.56 5.18
CA PHE A 92 -13.00 -4.86 4.00
C PHE A 92 -14.02 -3.87 3.44
N LEU A 93 -15.29 -4.24 3.43
CA LEU A 93 -16.38 -3.32 3.05
C LEU A 93 -16.43 -2.09 3.98
N ASP A 94 -16.31 -2.29 5.31
CA ASP A 94 -16.24 -1.18 6.27
C ASP A 94 -15.04 -0.25 5.99
N GLU A 95 -13.86 -0.81 5.69
CA GLU A 95 -12.67 0.00 5.33
C GLU A 95 -12.88 0.81 4.04
N MET A 96 -13.45 0.20 3.00
CA MET A 96 -13.75 0.89 1.75
C MET A 96 -14.79 2.01 1.95
N GLN A 97 -15.82 1.79 2.79
CA GLN A 97 -16.82 2.79 3.13
C GLN A 97 -16.23 3.94 3.95
N ARG A 98 -15.29 3.68 4.86
CA ARG A 98 -14.54 4.72 5.57
C ARG A 98 -13.72 5.57 4.61
N CYS A 99 -13.03 4.98 3.66
CA CYS A 99 -12.32 5.70 2.62
C CYS A 99 -13.27 6.57 1.78
N GLU A 100 -14.44 6.07 1.42
CA GLU A 100 -15.48 6.83 0.71
C GLU A 100 -15.96 8.04 1.52
N GLN A 101 -16.26 7.87 2.82
CA GLN A 101 -16.67 8.94 3.72
C GLN A 101 -15.59 10.03 3.86
N LEU A 102 -14.32 9.64 3.95
CA LEU A 102 -13.18 10.56 4.02
C LEU A 102 -12.85 11.23 2.68
N GLY A 103 -13.46 10.79 1.58
CA GLY A 103 -13.19 11.30 0.23
C GLY A 103 -11.90 10.76 -0.40
N LEU A 104 -11.32 9.72 0.18
CA LEU A 104 -10.13 9.04 -0.31
C LEU A 104 -10.40 8.29 -1.61
N LYS A 105 -9.36 8.04 -2.40
CA LYS A 105 -9.46 7.42 -3.72
C LYS A 105 -8.93 6.01 -3.79
N LEU A 106 -8.15 5.60 -2.82
CA LEU A 106 -7.41 4.35 -2.78
C LEU A 106 -7.65 3.66 -1.44
N LEU A 107 -7.60 2.34 -1.42
CA LEU A 107 -7.42 1.52 -0.22
C LEU A 107 -6.45 0.38 -0.56
N ASN A 108 -5.29 0.37 0.08
CA ASN A 108 -4.28 -0.67 -0.06
C ASN A 108 -4.57 -1.84 0.87
N PHE A 109 -4.32 -3.06 0.41
CA PHE A 109 -4.53 -4.26 1.21
C PHE A 109 -3.69 -5.43 0.71
N HIS A 110 -3.30 -6.33 1.62
CA HIS A 110 -2.73 -7.62 1.26
C HIS A 110 -3.85 -8.56 0.76
N PRO A 111 -3.66 -9.28 -0.35
CA PRO A 111 -4.73 -10.10 -0.93
C PRO A 111 -5.23 -11.22 -0.01
N GLY A 112 -4.33 -11.78 0.81
CA GLY A 112 -4.70 -12.79 1.79
C GLY A 112 -3.83 -14.05 1.72
N SER A 113 -4.38 -15.17 2.20
CA SER A 113 -3.63 -16.40 2.41
C SER A 113 -4.53 -17.62 2.23
N HIS A 114 -4.01 -18.65 1.54
CA HIS A 114 -4.71 -19.92 1.31
C HIS A 114 -4.65 -20.86 2.53
N LEU A 115 -3.93 -20.51 3.59
CA LEU A 115 -3.76 -21.26 4.84
C LEU A 115 -3.39 -22.75 4.66
N ASN A 116 -2.83 -23.11 3.49
CA ASN A 116 -2.54 -24.49 3.08
C ASN A 116 -3.78 -25.42 3.06
N LYS A 117 -4.99 -24.86 2.86
CA LYS A 117 -6.27 -25.57 2.84
C LYS A 117 -6.92 -25.63 1.46
N ILE A 118 -6.60 -24.68 0.58
CA ILE A 118 -7.08 -24.58 -0.79
C ILE A 118 -5.91 -24.30 -1.73
N SER A 119 -6.11 -24.40 -3.04
CA SER A 119 -5.08 -24.03 -4.02
C SER A 119 -4.85 -22.51 -4.05
N ILE A 120 -3.71 -22.11 -4.62
CA ILE A 120 -3.41 -20.69 -4.84
C ILE A 120 -4.48 -20.06 -5.73
N GLU A 121 -4.83 -20.70 -6.83
CA GLU A 121 -5.81 -20.22 -7.79
C GLU A 121 -7.20 -20.04 -7.13
N GLU A 122 -7.65 -21.00 -6.33
CA GLU A 122 -8.91 -20.89 -5.60
C GLU A 122 -8.88 -19.71 -4.60
N CYS A 123 -7.74 -19.49 -3.94
CA CYS A 123 -7.55 -18.35 -3.05
C CYS A 123 -7.65 -17.02 -3.83
N LEU A 124 -6.98 -16.93 -4.99
CA LEU A 124 -7.01 -15.73 -5.84
C LEU A 124 -8.41 -15.45 -6.40
N ASP A 125 -9.17 -16.51 -6.74
CA ASP A 125 -10.56 -16.39 -7.18
C ASP A 125 -11.46 -15.81 -6.08
N LYS A 126 -11.31 -16.29 -4.84
CA LYS A 126 -12.02 -15.75 -3.67
C LYS A 126 -11.66 -14.29 -3.40
N VAL A 127 -10.39 -13.90 -3.57
CA VAL A 127 -9.97 -12.49 -3.46
C VAL A 127 -10.68 -11.63 -4.49
N ALA A 128 -10.69 -12.04 -5.75
CA ALA A 128 -11.36 -11.31 -6.82
C ALA A 128 -12.87 -11.18 -6.59
N GLU A 129 -13.53 -12.27 -6.17
CA GLU A 129 -14.93 -12.25 -5.80
C GLU A 129 -15.23 -11.27 -4.65
N SER A 130 -14.39 -11.27 -3.60
CA SER A 130 -14.52 -10.39 -2.44
C SER A 130 -14.36 -8.92 -2.84
N ILE A 131 -13.46 -8.61 -3.77
CA ILE A 131 -13.32 -7.28 -4.37
C ILE A 131 -14.61 -6.92 -5.13
N ASN A 132 -15.12 -7.77 -6.00
CA ASN A 132 -16.35 -7.52 -6.79
C ASN A 132 -17.55 -7.23 -5.89
N ILE A 133 -17.76 -8.04 -4.84
CA ILE A 133 -18.80 -7.83 -3.84
C ILE A 133 -18.67 -6.45 -3.19
N THR A 134 -17.47 -6.04 -2.83
CA THR A 134 -17.22 -4.76 -2.17
C THR A 134 -17.40 -3.60 -3.13
N LEU A 135 -16.86 -3.68 -4.35
CA LEU A 135 -16.98 -2.64 -5.36
C LEU A 135 -18.44 -2.40 -5.79
N SER A 136 -19.28 -3.43 -5.77
CA SER A 136 -20.71 -3.29 -6.05
C SER A 136 -21.47 -2.47 -4.99
N LYS A 137 -20.93 -2.37 -3.78
CA LYS A 137 -21.54 -1.68 -2.62
C LYS A 137 -20.90 -0.34 -2.28
N THR A 138 -19.85 0.07 -3.00
CA THR A 138 -19.07 1.29 -2.75
C THR A 138 -18.85 2.07 -4.04
N LYS A 139 -18.40 3.33 -3.92
CA LYS A 139 -18.14 4.21 -5.08
C LYS A 139 -16.85 5.00 -4.88
N GLY A 140 -16.15 5.29 -5.99
CA GLY A 140 -15.08 6.27 -6.05
C GLY A 140 -13.77 5.91 -5.34
N VAL A 141 -13.69 4.73 -4.72
CA VAL A 141 -12.48 4.20 -4.09
C VAL A 141 -11.99 2.99 -4.91
N THR A 142 -10.71 2.93 -5.17
CA THR A 142 -10.02 1.84 -5.88
C THR A 142 -9.46 0.85 -4.86
N ALA A 143 -9.73 -0.44 -5.03
CA ALA A 143 -9.10 -1.52 -4.30
C ALA A 143 -7.67 -1.72 -4.85
N VAL A 144 -6.66 -1.47 -4.03
CA VAL A 144 -5.25 -1.51 -4.42
C VAL A 144 -4.62 -2.74 -3.78
N ILE A 145 -4.32 -3.73 -4.61
CA ILE A 145 -3.74 -5.01 -4.18
C ILE A 145 -2.25 -4.82 -3.97
N GLU A 146 -1.76 -5.04 -2.77
CA GLU A 146 -0.34 -5.04 -2.52
C GLU A 146 0.29 -6.39 -2.85
N ASN A 147 1.43 -6.37 -3.55
CA ASN A 147 2.22 -7.60 -3.66
C ASN A 147 2.82 -7.97 -2.30
N THR A 148 3.00 -9.25 -2.05
CA THR A 148 3.51 -9.78 -0.78
C THR A 148 4.88 -10.43 -0.95
N ALA A 149 5.58 -10.66 0.14
CA ALA A 149 6.81 -11.45 0.14
C ALA A 149 6.59 -12.97 -0.09
N GLY A 150 5.35 -13.44 -0.02
CA GLY A 150 5.02 -14.86 -0.05
C GLY A 150 5.32 -15.58 1.28
N GLN A 151 5.28 -14.85 2.40
CA GLN A 151 5.53 -15.43 3.71
C GLN A 151 4.43 -16.43 4.09
N GLY A 152 4.83 -17.65 4.44
CA GLY A 152 3.92 -18.71 4.84
C GLY A 152 3.03 -19.18 3.69
N SER A 153 1.76 -18.84 3.72
CA SER A 153 0.76 -19.18 2.71
C SER A 153 0.10 -17.94 2.09
N ASN A 154 0.74 -16.77 2.22
CA ASN A 154 0.27 -15.53 1.61
C ASN A 154 0.39 -15.61 0.09
N VAL A 155 -0.64 -15.13 -0.61
CA VAL A 155 -0.66 -15.00 -2.07
C VAL A 155 -0.33 -13.56 -2.50
N GLY A 156 -0.09 -13.34 -3.80
CA GLY A 156 0.28 -12.04 -4.34
C GLY A 156 1.79 -11.80 -4.44
N ASN A 157 2.62 -12.81 -4.20
CA ASN A 157 4.07 -12.69 -4.28
C ASN A 157 4.62 -12.81 -5.71
N GLU A 158 3.86 -13.34 -6.65
CA GLU A 158 4.23 -13.40 -8.05
C GLU A 158 3.32 -12.50 -8.91
N PHE A 159 3.84 -11.84 -9.91
CA PHE A 159 3.10 -10.88 -10.73
C PHE A 159 1.88 -11.51 -11.43
N TRP A 160 1.96 -12.78 -11.84
CA TRP A 160 0.81 -13.47 -12.42
C TRP A 160 -0.35 -13.62 -11.43
N GLN A 161 -0.09 -13.71 -10.14
CA GLN A 161 -1.13 -13.81 -9.11
C GLN A 161 -1.91 -12.49 -9.01
N LEU A 162 -1.23 -11.35 -9.07
CA LEU A 162 -1.87 -10.03 -9.13
C LEU A 162 -2.72 -9.90 -10.39
N LYS A 163 -2.16 -10.31 -11.53
CA LYS A 163 -2.87 -10.31 -12.82
C LYS A 163 -4.11 -11.21 -12.79
N HIS A 164 -4.00 -12.41 -12.20
CA HIS A 164 -5.11 -13.34 -12.05
C HIS A 164 -6.30 -12.71 -11.30
N ILE A 165 -6.02 -11.99 -10.19
CA ILE A 165 -7.06 -11.26 -9.45
C ILE A 165 -7.64 -10.15 -10.32
N ILE A 166 -6.80 -9.30 -10.92
CA ILE A 166 -7.24 -8.18 -11.75
C ILE A 166 -8.15 -8.67 -12.88
N ASP A 167 -7.79 -9.75 -13.57
CA ASP A 167 -8.56 -10.28 -14.71
C ASP A 167 -9.98 -10.73 -14.33
N ARG A 168 -10.21 -11.05 -13.05
CA ARG A 168 -11.51 -11.50 -12.51
C ARG A 168 -12.29 -10.40 -11.78
N VAL A 169 -11.71 -9.23 -11.59
CA VAL A 169 -12.46 -8.08 -11.09
C VAL A 169 -13.29 -7.49 -12.23
N ASP A 170 -14.57 -7.24 -12.00
CA ASP A 170 -15.50 -6.76 -13.03
C ASP A 170 -15.20 -5.31 -13.42
N ASP A 171 -15.08 -4.42 -12.44
CA ASP A 171 -14.75 -3.00 -12.66
C ASP A 171 -13.23 -2.76 -12.66
N LYS A 172 -12.62 -2.90 -13.83
CA LYS A 172 -11.18 -2.69 -14.03
C LYS A 172 -10.71 -1.26 -13.70
N SER A 173 -11.61 -0.29 -13.68
CA SER A 173 -11.26 1.10 -13.36
C SER A 173 -11.05 1.31 -11.86
N ARG A 174 -11.57 0.39 -11.04
CA ARG A 174 -11.52 0.46 -9.58
C ARG A 174 -10.67 -0.65 -8.92
N VAL A 175 -9.74 -1.22 -9.67
CA VAL A 175 -8.71 -2.12 -9.15
C VAL A 175 -7.34 -1.61 -9.55
N GLY A 176 -6.35 -1.79 -8.70
CA GLY A 176 -4.96 -1.43 -8.95
C GLY A 176 -4.00 -2.22 -8.10
N VAL A 177 -2.73 -1.90 -8.20
CA VAL A 177 -1.64 -2.57 -7.50
C VAL A 177 -0.80 -1.54 -6.74
N CYS A 178 -0.35 -1.91 -5.56
CA CYS A 178 0.78 -1.30 -4.87
C CYS A 178 1.97 -2.27 -4.93
N LEU A 179 3.14 -1.77 -5.32
CA LEU A 179 4.38 -2.54 -5.23
C LEU A 179 5.15 -2.14 -3.99
N ASP A 180 5.36 -3.12 -3.09
CA ASP A 180 6.33 -2.99 -2.00
C ASP A 180 7.69 -3.52 -2.45
N THR A 181 8.74 -2.70 -2.28
CA THR A 181 10.09 -3.03 -2.75
C THR A 181 10.75 -4.11 -1.87
N CYS A 182 10.47 -4.15 -0.57
CA CYS A 182 10.90 -5.22 0.31
C CYS A 182 10.24 -6.55 -0.08
N HIS A 183 8.92 -6.53 -0.30
CA HIS A 183 8.16 -7.72 -0.70
C HIS A 183 8.62 -8.24 -2.07
N THR A 184 8.79 -7.36 -3.04
CA THR A 184 9.26 -7.71 -4.39
C THR A 184 10.61 -8.42 -4.34
N TYR A 185 11.58 -7.89 -3.58
CA TYR A 185 12.89 -8.50 -3.42
C TYR A 185 12.80 -9.84 -2.67
N SER A 186 12.05 -9.86 -1.57
CA SER A 186 11.86 -11.08 -0.77
C SER A 186 11.11 -12.18 -1.50
N ALA A 187 10.24 -11.83 -2.46
CA ALA A 187 9.56 -12.77 -3.34
C ALA A 187 10.46 -13.38 -4.43
N GLY A 188 11.66 -12.81 -4.66
CA GLY A 188 12.63 -13.36 -5.61
C GLY A 188 12.91 -12.49 -6.84
N TYR A 189 12.30 -11.33 -6.94
CA TYR A 189 12.58 -10.37 -8.01
C TYR A 189 13.79 -9.50 -7.65
N ASP A 190 14.93 -9.69 -8.30
CA ASP A 190 16.17 -8.96 -8.02
C ASP A 190 16.11 -7.52 -8.58
N ILE A 191 15.33 -6.66 -7.91
CA ILE A 191 15.18 -5.24 -8.26
C ILE A 191 16.48 -4.43 -8.07
N VAL A 192 17.52 -5.02 -7.48
CA VAL A 192 18.83 -4.37 -7.32
C VAL A 192 19.69 -4.58 -8.56
N LYS A 193 19.87 -5.84 -8.97
CA LYS A 193 20.75 -6.19 -10.10
C LYS A 193 20.02 -6.20 -11.44
N GLU A 194 18.75 -6.60 -11.45
CA GLU A 194 17.92 -6.75 -12.67
C GLU A 194 16.79 -5.72 -12.74
N TYR A 195 17.01 -4.52 -12.21
CA TYR A 195 16.01 -3.46 -12.03
C TYR A 195 15.09 -3.27 -13.24
N ASP A 196 15.65 -3.00 -14.42
CA ASP A 196 14.82 -2.73 -15.62
C ASP A 196 14.07 -3.97 -16.09
N LYS A 197 14.68 -5.15 -15.97
CA LYS A 197 14.06 -6.42 -16.36
C LYS A 197 12.85 -6.73 -15.48
N VAL A 198 12.98 -6.56 -14.15
CA VAL A 198 11.87 -6.81 -13.22
C VAL A 198 10.70 -5.86 -13.48
N PHE A 199 10.96 -4.57 -13.68
CA PHE A 199 9.88 -3.63 -13.97
C PHE A 199 9.32 -3.76 -15.38
N GLN A 200 10.10 -4.25 -16.34
CA GLN A 200 9.58 -4.65 -17.64
C GLN A 200 8.65 -5.86 -17.53
N GLU A 201 9.04 -6.89 -16.77
CA GLU A 201 8.21 -8.07 -16.50
C GLU A 201 6.89 -7.65 -15.79
N PHE A 202 6.96 -6.74 -14.82
CA PHE A 202 5.76 -6.19 -14.21
C PHE A 202 4.83 -5.53 -15.22
N ASP A 203 5.38 -4.73 -16.13
CA ASP A 203 4.59 -4.07 -17.17
C ASP A 203 3.98 -5.07 -18.16
N GLU A 204 4.73 -6.08 -18.58
CA GLU A 204 4.26 -7.12 -19.50
C GLU A 204 3.15 -8.00 -18.86
N VAL A 205 3.26 -8.33 -17.58
CA VAL A 205 2.33 -9.23 -16.90
C VAL A 205 1.14 -8.48 -16.30
N VAL A 206 1.37 -7.42 -15.55
CA VAL A 206 0.35 -6.65 -14.83
C VAL A 206 -0.04 -5.38 -15.57
N GLY A 207 0.94 -4.60 -15.99
CA GLY A 207 0.80 -3.31 -16.62
C GLY A 207 0.93 -2.13 -15.67
N PHE A 208 1.76 -1.13 -16.01
CA PHE A 208 1.88 0.10 -15.21
C PHE A 208 0.58 0.89 -15.11
N ASN A 209 -0.36 0.69 -16.04
CA ASN A 209 -1.69 1.28 -15.97
C ASN A 209 -2.52 0.84 -14.76
N TYR A 210 -2.15 -0.27 -14.11
CA TYR A 210 -2.75 -0.71 -12.83
C TYR A 210 -1.96 -0.26 -11.61
N LEU A 211 -0.74 0.24 -11.75
CA LEU A 211 0.05 0.72 -10.61
C LEU A 211 -0.58 1.98 -10.02
N ARG A 212 -0.84 1.96 -8.70
CA ARG A 212 -1.50 3.05 -7.96
C ARG A 212 -0.67 3.60 -6.82
N GLY A 213 0.35 2.90 -6.41
CA GLY A 213 1.22 3.32 -5.31
C GLY A 213 2.43 2.42 -5.16
N ILE A 214 3.35 2.89 -4.37
CA ILE A 214 4.58 2.18 -4.00
C ILE A 214 4.71 2.21 -2.47
N HIS A 215 5.01 1.07 -1.88
CA HIS A 215 5.64 1.00 -0.57
C HIS A 215 7.14 0.89 -0.80
N LEU A 216 7.86 1.96 -0.46
CA LEU A 216 9.30 2.07 -0.71
C LEU A 216 10.07 1.72 0.56
N ASN A 217 10.35 0.44 0.73
CA ASN A 217 10.95 -0.12 1.92
C ASN A 217 12.27 -0.83 1.59
N ASP A 218 13.28 -0.71 2.47
CA ASP A 218 14.46 -1.58 2.44
C ASP A 218 14.16 -2.90 3.15
N THR A 219 15.01 -3.91 2.99
CA THR A 219 14.79 -5.24 3.54
C THR A 219 15.98 -5.76 4.32
N LYS A 220 15.70 -6.45 5.45
CA LYS A 220 16.69 -7.19 6.24
C LYS A 220 16.97 -8.60 5.69
N LYS A 221 16.21 -9.03 4.68
CA LYS A 221 16.16 -10.43 4.25
C LYS A 221 16.71 -10.60 2.84
N GLU A 222 17.31 -11.75 2.61
CA GLU A 222 17.88 -12.13 1.33
C GLU A 222 16.84 -12.22 0.21
N LEU A 223 17.32 -12.10 -1.03
CA LEU A 223 16.54 -12.32 -2.23
C LEU A 223 15.87 -13.70 -2.19
N GLY A 224 14.56 -13.73 -2.45
CA GLY A 224 13.79 -14.98 -2.47
C GLY A 224 13.62 -15.66 -1.09
N SER A 225 13.80 -14.92 -0.02
CA SER A 225 13.65 -15.45 1.36
C SER A 225 12.21 -15.73 1.74
N HIS A 226 11.24 -15.14 1.05
CA HIS A 226 9.82 -15.16 1.39
C HIS A 226 9.53 -14.68 2.83
N VAL A 227 10.29 -13.68 3.29
CA VAL A 227 10.13 -13.14 4.65
C VAL A 227 10.00 -11.62 4.57
N ASP A 228 8.89 -11.12 5.07
CA ASP A 228 8.62 -9.70 5.22
C ASP A 228 9.31 -9.16 6.48
N ARG A 229 10.38 -8.36 6.27
CA ARG A 229 11.10 -7.66 7.35
C ARG A 229 11.73 -6.40 6.80
N HIS A 230 11.03 -5.29 6.97
CA HIS A 230 11.50 -3.97 6.55
C HIS A 230 12.75 -3.53 7.31
N ASP A 231 13.58 -2.73 6.65
CA ASP A 231 14.69 -2.00 7.25
C ASP A 231 14.59 -0.51 6.89
N SER A 232 15.38 0.30 7.58
CA SER A 232 15.51 1.73 7.25
C SER A 232 16.22 1.90 5.91
N ILE A 233 15.81 2.89 5.12
CA ILE A 233 16.33 3.15 3.77
C ILE A 233 17.87 3.21 3.76
N GLY A 234 18.47 2.38 2.90
CA GLY A 234 19.92 2.27 2.73
C GLY A 234 20.66 1.55 3.86
N LYS A 235 19.93 0.94 4.81
CA LYS A 235 20.48 0.11 5.88
C LYS A 235 20.33 -1.39 5.63
N GLY A 236 19.39 -1.74 4.77
CA GLY A 236 19.11 -3.12 4.39
C GLY A 236 19.84 -3.56 3.11
N LEU A 237 19.37 -4.64 2.52
CA LEU A 237 20.03 -5.33 1.41
C LEU A 237 19.75 -4.72 0.03
N LEU A 238 18.75 -3.84 -0.12
CA LEU A 238 18.57 -3.10 -1.37
C LEU A 238 19.66 -2.05 -1.54
N GLY A 239 20.09 -1.42 -0.46
CA GLY A 239 21.16 -0.45 -0.45
C GLY A 239 20.78 0.91 -1.04
N ILE A 240 21.49 1.96 -0.65
CA ILE A 240 21.15 3.35 -0.98
C ILE A 240 21.14 3.65 -2.49
N ASP A 241 21.90 2.94 -3.30
CA ASP A 241 21.99 3.22 -4.73
C ASP A 241 20.74 2.74 -5.48
N PHE A 242 20.04 1.69 -4.99
CA PHE A 242 18.71 1.31 -5.47
C PHE A 242 17.73 2.48 -5.28
N PHE A 243 17.66 3.06 -4.08
CA PHE A 243 16.75 4.17 -3.79
C PHE A 243 17.06 5.42 -4.61
N LYS A 244 18.34 5.74 -4.81
CA LYS A 244 18.75 6.86 -5.70
C LYS A 244 18.30 6.62 -7.15
N ARG A 245 18.38 5.39 -7.64
CA ARG A 245 17.89 5.01 -8.98
C ARG A 245 16.38 5.13 -9.05
N PHE A 246 15.66 4.55 -8.09
CA PHE A 246 14.21 4.60 -7.99
C PHE A 246 13.67 6.04 -7.99
N MET A 247 14.30 6.93 -7.23
CA MET A 247 13.90 8.33 -7.14
C MET A 247 14.03 9.10 -8.46
N LYS A 248 14.90 8.65 -9.38
CA LYS A 248 15.08 9.24 -10.71
C LYS A 248 14.17 8.62 -11.77
N ASP A 249 13.56 7.49 -11.47
CA ASP A 249 12.74 6.75 -12.43
C ASP A 249 11.37 7.41 -12.59
N GLU A 250 11.08 7.88 -13.80
CA GLU A 250 9.85 8.62 -14.10
C GLU A 250 8.59 7.73 -14.11
N ARG A 251 8.74 6.41 -14.22
CA ARG A 251 7.62 5.44 -14.15
C ARG A 251 6.83 5.55 -12.85
N PHE A 252 7.49 5.98 -11.77
CA PHE A 252 6.93 6.12 -10.41
C PHE A 252 6.64 7.58 -10.03
N ASN A 253 6.40 8.45 -11.02
CA ASN A 253 5.92 9.80 -10.79
C ASN A 253 4.40 9.83 -10.66
N ASP A 254 3.89 10.88 -10.02
CA ASP A 254 2.44 11.18 -9.91
C ASP A 254 1.61 10.06 -9.25
N MET A 255 2.23 9.32 -8.33
CA MET A 255 1.57 8.35 -7.45
C MET A 255 2.13 8.44 -6.03
N PRO A 256 1.41 7.93 -5.00
CA PRO A 256 1.92 7.89 -3.63
C PRO A 256 3.10 6.91 -3.52
N VAL A 257 4.18 7.36 -2.89
CA VAL A 257 5.33 6.56 -2.49
C VAL A 257 5.42 6.62 -0.98
N ILE A 258 5.12 5.53 -0.32
CA ILE A 258 4.95 5.45 1.13
C ILE A 258 6.10 4.65 1.75
N LEU A 259 6.60 5.15 2.86
CA LEU A 259 7.65 4.53 3.65
C LEU A 259 7.01 3.88 4.89
N GLU A 260 7.35 2.61 5.14
CA GLU A 260 6.89 1.83 6.29
C GLU A 260 8.07 1.28 7.09
N THR A 261 9.07 2.12 7.24
CA THR A 261 10.32 1.73 7.89
C THR A 261 10.17 1.63 9.41
N PRO A 262 10.94 0.75 10.07
CA PRO A 262 10.88 0.56 11.52
C PRO A 262 11.47 1.73 12.32
N ASP A 263 12.05 2.72 11.66
CA ASP A 263 12.69 3.87 12.31
C ASP A 263 11.61 4.86 12.76
N GLU A 264 11.48 5.06 14.07
CA GLU A 264 10.53 6.02 14.65
C GLU A 264 10.88 7.47 14.30
N SER A 265 12.13 7.75 13.94
CA SER A 265 12.56 9.05 13.44
C SER A 265 12.42 9.14 11.91
N LEU A 266 11.19 9.23 11.42
CA LEU A 266 10.84 9.40 9.99
C LEU A 266 11.62 10.53 9.28
N CYS A 267 12.24 11.43 10.04
CA CYS A 267 13.05 12.53 9.56
C CYS A 267 14.24 12.09 8.68
N CYS A 268 14.87 10.94 8.97
CA CYS A 268 16.00 10.46 8.18
C CYS A 268 15.64 10.12 6.74
N LEU A 269 14.39 9.78 6.47
CA LEU A 269 13.92 9.30 5.17
C LEU A 269 13.61 10.42 4.19
N LEU A 270 13.14 11.55 4.71
CA LEU A 270 12.87 12.75 3.90
C LEU A 270 14.14 13.49 3.51
N TYR A 271 15.23 13.35 4.29
CA TYR A 271 16.53 13.94 3.99
C TYR A 271 17.29 13.24 2.84
N THR A 272 16.97 12.00 2.54
CA THR A 272 17.56 11.27 1.40
C THR A 272 16.85 11.53 0.07
N SER A 273 15.67 12.11 0.12
CA SER A 273 14.92 12.56 -1.06
C SER A 273 15.21 14.04 -1.30
N PRO A 274 15.59 14.47 -2.51
CA PRO A 274 15.72 15.90 -2.81
C PRO A 274 14.35 16.56 -2.72
N SER A 275 13.99 17.03 -1.53
CA SER A 275 12.79 17.82 -1.31
C SER A 275 13.08 19.28 -1.63
N PRO A 276 12.16 20.01 -2.30
CA PRO A 276 12.29 21.46 -2.44
C PRO A 276 12.33 22.21 -1.10
N ARG A 277 12.05 21.53 0.01
CA ARG A 277 12.04 22.06 1.38
C ARG A 277 13.30 21.72 2.19
N ASP A 278 14.21 20.90 1.64
CA ASP A 278 15.49 20.67 2.33
C ASP A 278 16.23 22.00 2.46
N PRO A 279 16.57 22.44 3.69
CA PRO A 279 17.43 23.61 3.83
C PRO A 279 18.74 23.28 3.12
N LYS A 280 19.12 24.11 2.16
CA LYS A 280 20.40 24.00 1.51
C LYS A 280 21.45 23.96 2.61
N THR A 281 22.02 22.80 2.88
CA THR A 281 23.23 22.68 3.67
C THR A 281 24.35 23.29 2.85
N SER A 282 24.45 24.60 2.97
CA SER A 282 25.70 25.30 2.63
C SER A 282 26.72 24.87 3.66
N ARG A 283 27.56 23.89 3.32
CA ARG A 283 28.99 23.85 3.73
C ARG A 283 29.69 22.76 2.94
#